data_2d732e33ed675368e6c983c89fe82b77
#
_entry.id   2d732e33ed675368e6c983c89fe82b77
#
_cell.length_a   1.000
_cell.length_b   1.000
_cell.length_c   1.000
_cell.angle_alpha   90.00
_cell.angle_beta   90.00
_cell.angle_gamma   90.00
#
_symmetry.space_group_name_H-M   'P 1'
#
loop_
_entity.id
_entity.type
_entity.pdbx_description
1 polymer ?
#
loop_
_entity_poly.entity_id
_entity_poly.type
_entity_poly.pdbx_seq_one_letter_code
_entity_poly.pdbx_strand_id
1 'polypeptide(L)'
;MKQLGSVTFATREEDQIEWVDQLSWQPIGQTIRYALAGNPVVMENPRSGRPITLTAELPWGWLTSATVQALHELACTSQTLDFTFESFTTQVRFRRDQGPLQLSPLDPRKLYYTGSIFLIEV
;
A
#
# COMPACT_ATOMS: atom_id res chain seq x y z
N MET A 1 13.75 6.28 -4.35
CA MET A 1 13.91 5.60 -3.07
C MET A 1 12.54 5.26 -2.49
N LYS A 2 12.38 4.10 -1.92
CA LYS A 2 11.13 3.64 -1.33
C LYS A 2 11.36 3.32 0.13
N GLN A 3 10.55 3.87 1.02
CA GLN A 3 10.72 3.75 2.46
C GLN A 3 9.36 3.78 3.17
N LEU A 4 9.22 2.99 4.21
CA LEU A 4 8.04 2.99 5.09
C LEU A 4 8.52 3.09 6.54
N GLY A 5 8.31 4.26 7.17
CA GLY A 5 8.83 4.51 8.51
C GLY A 5 10.34 4.36 8.55
N SER A 6 10.83 3.47 9.40
CA SER A 6 12.25 3.16 9.52
C SER A 6 12.75 2.08 8.55
N VAL A 7 11.85 1.47 7.77
CA VAL A 7 12.18 0.39 6.84
C VAL A 7 12.46 0.97 5.46
N THR A 8 13.67 0.74 4.96
CA THR A 8 14.07 1.16 3.61
C THR A 8 14.12 -0.06 2.69
N PHE A 9 13.49 0.03 1.53
CA PHE A 9 13.56 -1.01 0.50
C PHE A 9 14.84 -0.78 -0.31
N ALA A 10 15.96 -1.25 0.23
CA ALA A 10 17.29 -0.86 -0.20
C ALA A 10 17.88 -1.77 -1.29
N THR A 11 17.45 -3.05 -1.38
CA THR A 11 17.97 -3.94 -2.40
C THR A 11 17.33 -3.65 -3.75
N ARG A 12 17.98 -4.08 -4.81
CA ARG A 12 17.46 -3.91 -6.17
C ARG A 12 16.07 -4.55 -6.32
N GLU A 13 15.90 -5.72 -5.75
CA GLU A 13 14.64 -6.47 -5.81
C GLU A 13 13.57 -5.84 -4.96
N GLU A 14 13.90 -5.32 -3.79
CA GLU A 14 12.97 -4.61 -2.93
C GLU A 14 12.53 -3.28 -3.54
N ASP A 15 13.39 -2.64 -4.30
CA ASP A 15 13.06 -1.40 -5.00
C ASP A 15 12.09 -1.60 -6.17
N GLN A 16 11.86 -2.86 -6.57
CA GLN A 16 10.88 -3.21 -7.60
C GLN A 16 9.46 -3.40 -7.05
N ILE A 17 9.23 -3.11 -5.77
CA ILE A 17 7.88 -3.15 -5.20
C ILE A 17 6.97 -2.16 -5.92
N GLU A 18 5.76 -2.59 -6.27
CA GLU A 18 4.81 -1.78 -7.01
C GLU A 18 3.71 -1.23 -6.11
N TRP A 19 3.31 -0.01 -6.40
CA TRP A 19 2.12 0.61 -5.82
C TRP A 19 0.97 0.40 -6.81
N VAL A 20 0.25 -0.71 -6.65
CA VAL A 20 -0.69 -1.19 -7.67
C VAL A 20 -1.96 -0.34 -7.80
N ASP A 21 -2.37 0.35 -6.75
CA ASP A 21 -3.57 1.18 -6.74
C ASP A 21 -3.26 2.69 -6.78
N GLN A 22 -2.05 3.07 -7.20
CA GLN A 22 -1.61 4.46 -7.23
C GLN A 22 -2.55 5.38 -8.04
N LEU A 23 -3.05 4.89 -9.15
CA LEU A 23 -3.87 5.67 -10.07
C LEU A 23 -5.37 5.34 -10.00
N SER A 24 -5.76 4.37 -9.20
CA SER A 24 -7.14 3.91 -9.13
C SER A 24 -8.01 4.70 -8.14
N TRP A 25 -7.41 5.48 -7.27
CA TRP A 25 -8.12 6.28 -6.29
C TRP A 25 -8.05 7.77 -6.64
N GLN A 26 -9.14 8.48 -6.42
CA GLN A 26 -9.23 9.92 -6.62
C GLN A 26 -9.76 10.59 -5.36
N PRO A 27 -9.32 11.83 -5.04
CA PRO A 27 -9.77 12.53 -3.84
C PRO A 27 -11.21 13.03 -3.91
N ILE A 28 -11.95 12.67 -4.95
CA ILE A 28 -13.32 13.07 -5.17
C ILE A 28 -14.20 11.82 -5.27
N GLY A 29 -15.13 11.69 -4.32
CA GLY A 29 -16.16 10.68 -4.41
C GLY A 29 -17.32 11.19 -5.25
N GLN A 30 -17.90 10.33 -6.08
CA GLN A 30 -19.00 10.69 -6.96
C GLN A 30 -20.11 9.66 -6.87
N THR A 31 -21.35 10.15 -6.83
CA THR A 31 -22.54 9.33 -6.94
C THR A 31 -23.37 9.85 -8.11
N ILE A 32 -23.79 8.95 -9.00
CA ILE A 32 -24.63 9.32 -10.14
C ILE A 32 -25.97 8.63 -9.98
N ARG A 33 -27.06 9.40 -10.07
CA ARG A 33 -28.42 8.90 -10.09
C ARG A 33 -29.15 9.48 -11.30
N TYR A 34 -30.12 8.77 -11.80
CA TYR A 34 -30.93 9.23 -12.94
C TYR A 34 -32.28 9.71 -12.46
N ALA A 35 -32.64 10.94 -12.85
CA ALA A 35 -33.96 11.48 -12.61
C ALA A 35 -35.02 10.75 -13.45
N LEU A 36 -36.31 10.95 -13.11
CA LEU A 36 -37.43 10.31 -13.84
C LEU A 36 -37.42 10.62 -15.35
N ALA A 37 -36.89 11.77 -15.73
CA ALA A 37 -36.77 12.17 -17.13
C ALA A 37 -35.53 11.58 -17.83
N GLY A 38 -34.73 10.75 -17.15
CA GLY A 38 -33.52 10.14 -17.70
C GLY A 38 -32.28 11.00 -17.62
N ASN A 39 -32.34 12.21 -17.05
CA ASN A 39 -31.18 13.07 -16.87
C ASN A 39 -30.35 12.61 -15.69
N PRO A 40 -29.00 12.56 -15.81
CA PRO A 40 -28.15 12.17 -14.69
C PRO A 40 -28.10 13.28 -13.63
N VAL A 41 -28.14 12.88 -12.37
CA VAL A 41 -27.86 13.74 -11.22
C VAL A 41 -26.54 13.30 -10.64
N VAL A 42 -25.54 14.16 -10.69
CA VAL A 42 -24.19 13.88 -10.26
C VAL A 42 -23.91 14.60 -8.93
N MET A 43 -23.48 13.82 -7.93
CA MET A 43 -23.09 14.35 -6.63
C MET A 43 -21.62 14.02 -6.39
N GLU A 44 -20.83 15.03 -6.05
CA GLU A 44 -19.41 14.88 -5.78
C GLU A 44 -19.07 15.35 -4.37
N ASN A 45 -18.21 14.60 -3.68
CA ASN A 45 -17.76 14.91 -2.34
C ASN A 45 -16.25 14.65 -2.23
N PRO A 46 -15.51 15.48 -1.47
CA PRO A 46 -14.10 15.19 -1.23
C PRO A 46 -13.95 13.90 -0.41
N ARG A 47 -12.92 13.14 -0.71
CA ARG A 47 -12.55 11.92 0.02
C ARG A 47 -11.18 12.06 0.63
N SER A 48 -10.98 11.42 1.79
CA SER A 48 -9.69 11.24 2.43
C SER A 48 -9.52 9.76 2.77
N GLY A 49 -8.35 9.39 3.30
CA GLY A 49 -8.08 8.01 3.64
C GLY A 49 -7.79 7.15 2.43
N ARG A 50 -6.90 7.61 1.56
CA ARG A 50 -6.49 6.88 0.37
C ARG A 50 -5.90 5.52 0.73
N PRO A 51 -6.46 4.40 0.22
CA PRO A 51 -5.83 3.11 0.40
C PRO A 51 -4.58 2.98 -0.47
N ILE A 52 -3.55 2.34 0.07
CA ILE A 52 -2.28 2.12 -0.64
C ILE A 52 -1.96 0.64 -0.55
N THR A 53 -1.79 -0.02 -1.69
CA THR A 53 -1.40 -1.41 -1.77
C THR A 53 -0.05 -1.52 -2.47
N LEU A 54 0.94 -2.05 -1.74
CA LEU A 54 2.27 -2.31 -2.28
C LEU A 54 2.41 -3.80 -2.50
N THR A 55 2.87 -4.20 -3.68
CA THR A 55 3.01 -5.60 -4.05
C THR A 55 4.42 -5.91 -4.52
N ALA A 56 5.01 -6.97 -3.97
CA ALA A 56 6.26 -7.55 -4.42
C ALA A 56 5.96 -8.90 -5.06
N GLU A 57 6.21 -9.04 -6.36
CA GLU A 57 5.88 -10.24 -7.12
C GLU A 57 7.04 -10.69 -8.02
N LEU A 58 7.17 -11.99 -8.18
CA LEU A 58 8.07 -12.58 -9.18
C LEU A 58 7.55 -12.27 -10.59
N PRO A 59 8.45 -12.13 -11.57
CA PRO A 59 9.91 -12.27 -11.45
C PRO A 59 10.66 -10.99 -11.06
N TRP A 60 9.96 -9.90 -10.79
CA TRP A 60 10.54 -8.56 -10.70
C TRP A 60 11.09 -8.23 -9.32
N GLY A 61 10.35 -8.57 -8.26
CA GLY A 61 10.71 -8.12 -6.93
C GLY A 61 10.38 -9.14 -5.85
N TRP A 62 11.10 -9.05 -4.74
CA TRP A 62 10.85 -9.79 -3.52
C TRP A 62 11.46 -9.02 -2.35
N LEU A 63 11.03 -9.38 -1.14
CA LEU A 63 11.52 -8.78 0.09
C LEU A 63 12.43 -9.76 0.82
N THR A 64 13.50 -9.24 1.42
CA THR A 64 14.38 -10.06 2.26
C THR A 64 13.70 -10.32 3.60
N SER A 65 14.11 -11.41 4.29
CA SER A 65 13.55 -11.75 5.60
C SER A 65 13.79 -10.66 6.65
N ALA A 66 14.93 -9.95 6.58
CA ALA A 66 15.22 -8.85 7.48
C ALA A 66 14.21 -7.70 7.29
N THR A 67 13.89 -7.34 6.06
CA THR A 67 12.89 -6.32 5.75
C THR A 67 11.49 -6.76 6.21
N VAL A 68 11.13 -8.02 6.00
CA VAL A 68 9.84 -8.56 6.42
C VAL A 68 9.70 -8.53 7.94
N GLN A 69 10.74 -8.89 8.68
CA GLN A 69 10.72 -8.84 10.14
C GLN A 69 10.58 -7.39 10.65
N ALA A 70 11.28 -6.44 10.03
CA ALA A 70 11.15 -5.03 10.38
C ALA A 70 9.74 -4.50 10.10
N LEU A 71 9.12 -4.90 8.99
CA LEU A 71 7.74 -4.56 8.67
C LEU A 71 6.77 -5.16 9.68
N HIS A 72 7.00 -6.40 10.10
CA HIS A 72 6.17 -7.06 11.10
C HIS A 72 6.23 -6.32 12.44
N GLU A 73 7.42 -5.90 12.87
CA GLU A 73 7.60 -5.11 14.08
C GLU A 73 6.85 -3.77 14.02
N LEU A 74 6.91 -3.09 12.88
CA LEU A 74 6.12 -1.87 12.66
C LEU A 74 4.62 -2.16 12.72
N ALA A 75 4.18 -3.27 12.18
CA ALA A 75 2.77 -3.66 12.18
C ALA A 75 2.24 -4.00 13.59
N CYS A 76 3.12 -4.40 14.50
CA CYS A 76 2.76 -4.68 15.88
C CYS A 76 2.55 -3.40 16.71
N THR A 77 2.87 -2.24 16.17
CA THR A 77 2.77 -0.96 16.85
C THR A 77 1.72 -0.08 16.16
N SER A 78 0.81 0.51 16.94
CA SER A 78 -0.19 1.43 16.38
C SER A 78 0.42 2.82 16.31
N GLN A 79 0.88 3.22 15.14
CA GLN A 79 1.49 4.52 14.91
C GLN A 79 1.33 4.99 13.48
N THR A 80 1.48 6.29 13.29
CA THR A 80 1.55 6.90 11.96
C THR A 80 2.98 6.81 11.43
N LEU A 81 3.14 6.40 10.19
CA LEU A 81 4.43 6.19 9.56
C LEU A 81 4.59 7.15 8.37
N ASP A 82 5.83 7.57 8.13
CA ASP A 82 6.17 8.30 6.91
C ASP A 82 6.36 7.29 5.78
N PHE A 83 5.64 7.49 4.70
CA PHE A 83 5.74 6.65 3.50
C PHE A 83 6.34 7.48 2.36
N THR A 84 7.45 7.01 1.82
CA THR A 84 8.12 7.62 0.67
C THR A 84 8.15 6.62 -0.48
N PHE A 85 7.60 7.01 -1.62
CA PHE A 85 7.61 6.22 -2.83
C PHE A 85 8.14 7.10 -3.96
N GLU A 86 9.42 6.91 -4.32
CA GLU A 86 10.17 7.76 -5.24
C GLU A 86 10.16 9.22 -4.77
N SER A 87 9.48 10.10 -5.49
CA SER A 87 9.39 11.52 -5.14
C SER A 87 8.15 11.87 -4.30
N PHE A 88 7.28 10.90 -4.02
CA PHE A 88 6.05 11.11 -3.27
C PHE A 88 6.27 10.76 -1.80
N THR A 89 5.83 11.63 -0.90
CA THR A 89 5.91 11.41 0.54
C THR A 89 4.58 11.76 1.21
N THR A 90 4.08 10.88 2.05
CA THR A 90 2.87 11.11 2.83
C THR A 90 2.94 10.35 4.15
N GLN A 91 1.96 10.55 5.02
CA GLN A 91 1.82 9.81 6.25
C GLN A 91 0.76 8.74 6.11
N VAL A 92 1.05 7.55 6.59
CA VAL A 92 0.18 6.38 6.47
C VAL A 92 0.11 5.62 7.78
N ARG A 93 -0.89 4.75 7.87
CA ARG A 93 -1.01 3.72 8.90
C ARG A 93 -1.25 2.39 8.22
N PHE A 94 -0.93 1.30 8.92
CA PHE A 94 -1.28 -0.03 8.43
C PHE A 94 -2.80 -0.18 8.40
N ARG A 95 -3.27 -0.77 7.32
CA ARG A 95 -4.68 -1.09 7.14
C ARG A 95 -4.94 -2.46 7.75
N ARG A 96 -5.72 -2.50 8.85
CA ARG A 96 -5.85 -3.70 9.69
C ARG A 96 -7.15 -4.47 9.51
N ASP A 97 -8.03 -4.02 8.65
CA ASP A 97 -9.32 -4.67 8.40
C ASP A 97 -9.17 -6.07 7.77
N GLN A 98 -8.11 -6.28 6.98
CA GLN A 98 -7.85 -7.55 6.30
C GLN A 98 -6.44 -8.10 6.55
N GLY A 99 -5.76 -7.56 7.56
CA GLY A 99 -4.36 -7.90 7.81
C GLY A 99 -3.40 -7.03 6.98
N PRO A 100 -2.47 -6.31 7.62
CA PRO A 100 -1.63 -5.33 6.93
C PRO A 100 -0.52 -5.95 6.09
N LEU A 101 -0.10 -7.18 6.41
CA LEU A 101 0.98 -7.86 5.71
C LEU A 101 0.50 -9.22 5.25
N GLN A 102 0.40 -9.41 3.94
CA GLN A 102 0.06 -10.69 3.34
C GLN A 102 1.27 -11.17 2.54
N LEU A 103 2.26 -11.68 3.26
CA LEU A 103 3.54 -12.09 2.72
C LEU A 103 3.72 -13.59 2.87
N SER A 104 4.29 -14.22 1.83
CA SER A 104 4.55 -15.64 1.79
C SER A 104 6.00 -15.92 1.44
N PRO A 105 6.67 -16.89 2.10
CA PRO A 105 8.04 -17.22 1.76
C PRO A 105 8.11 -17.88 0.37
N LEU A 106 9.19 -17.59 -0.37
CA LEU A 106 9.43 -18.16 -1.69
C LEU A 106 9.93 -19.61 -1.61
N ASP A 107 10.63 -19.94 -0.53
CA ASP A 107 11.23 -21.27 -0.39
C ASP A 107 11.22 -21.70 1.09
N PRO A 108 11.53 -23.00 1.38
CA PRO A 108 11.55 -23.49 2.75
C PRO A 108 12.59 -22.82 3.65
N ARG A 109 13.62 -22.18 3.08
CA ARG A 109 14.65 -21.47 3.85
C ARG A 109 14.16 -20.12 4.38
N LYS A 110 13.07 -19.59 3.81
CA LYS A 110 12.44 -18.34 4.23
C LYS A 110 13.40 -17.14 4.17
N LEU A 111 14.21 -17.08 3.12
CA LEU A 111 15.14 -15.98 2.90
C LEU A 111 14.48 -14.80 2.17
N TYR A 112 13.52 -15.11 1.33
CA TYR A 112 12.82 -14.12 0.49
C TYR A 112 11.32 -14.33 0.56
N TYR A 113 10.59 -13.23 0.45
CA TYR A 113 9.13 -13.21 0.55
C TYR A 113 8.52 -12.41 -0.59
N THR A 114 7.34 -12.83 -1.01
CA THR A 114 6.49 -12.06 -1.93
C THR A 114 5.12 -11.85 -1.30
N GLY A 115 4.39 -10.89 -1.81
CA GLY A 115 3.04 -10.60 -1.34
C GLY A 115 2.73 -9.13 -1.35
N SER A 116 1.84 -8.72 -0.46
CA SER A 116 1.29 -7.37 -0.45
C SER A 116 1.35 -6.73 0.93
N ILE A 117 1.48 -5.41 0.94
CA ILE A 117 1.44 -4.56 2.13
C ILE A 117 0.27 -3.60 1.95
N PHE A 118 -0.62 -3.54 2.94
CA PHE A 118 -1.81 -2.71 2.88
C PHE A 118 -1.70 -1.54 3.86
N LEU A 119 -1.83 -0.34 3.33
CA LEU A 119 -1.70 0.92 4.07
C LEU A 119 -2.92 1.80 3.81
N ILE A 120 -3.11 2.78 4.66
CA ILE A 120 -4.10 3.83 4.45
C ILE A 120 -3.47 5.18 4.78
N GLU A 121 -3.67 6.15 3.89
CA GLU A 121 -3.21 7.52 4.09
C GLU A 121 -4.04 8.21 5.17
N VAL A 122 -3.38 8.90 6.06
CA VAL A 122 -4.04 9.66 7.15
C VAL A 122 -4.04 11.15 6.89
#